data_8ec0bbc1c521e54c5fba53600a53bdbd
#
_entry.id   8ec0bbc1c521e54c5fba53600a53bdbd
#
_cell.length_a   1.000
_cell.length_b   1.000
_cell.length_c   1.000
_cell.angle_alpha   90.00
_cell.angle_beta   90.00
_cell.angle_gamma   90.00
#
_symmetry.space_group_name_H-M   'P 1'
#
loop_
_entity.id
_entity.type
_entity.pdbx_description
1 polymer ?
#
loop_
_entity_poly.entity_id
_entity_poly.type
_entity_poly.pdbx_seq_one_letter_code
_entity_poly.pdbx_strand_id
1 'polypeptide(L)'
;IGKNKSPLLVGLGDGTFNVVASDAMAMLQVTDRYLELHDGEIVILTRETATIKTLDGDVLEREPYIAEIDASDIEKGTYAHYMLKEMDEQPAVIRNIIQQYQNEAGDIELTEGVRSLVSEADRIYIVACGTSYHAGLIGKQLLERVSGVPTEVHVASEFGYNMPLLTEKPLFVFLSQSGETADSRAVLVEVKKRGYKALTMTN
;
A
#
# COMPACT_ATOMS: atom_id res chain seq x y z
N ILE A 1 -21.53 5.19 9.14
CA ILE A 1 -20.06 5.00 9.02
C ILE A 1 -19.59 6.02 8.00
N GLY A 2 -18.51 6.72 8.28
CA GLY A 2 -17.94 7.71 7.35
C GLY A 2 -16.49 7.39 7.02
N LYS A 3 -16.06 7.71 5.80
CA LYS A 3 -14.67 7.56 5.34
C LYS A 3 -13.99 8.92 5.27
N ASN A 4 -12.79 8.99 5.85
CA ASN A 4 -11.90 10.14 5.70
C ASN A 4 -10.44 9.65 5.78
N LYS A 5 -9.76 9.57 4.65
CA LYS A 5 -8.35 9.17 4.45
C LYS A 5 -8.02 7.70 4.69
N SER A 6 -8.62 7.05 5.70
CA SER A 6 -8.36 5.61 5.95
C SER A 6 -9.14 4.73 4.97
N PRO A 7 -8.59 3.59 4.53
CA PRO A 7 -9.31 2.64 3.68
C PRO A 7 -10.59 2.16 4.35
N LEU A 8 -11.65 2.03 3.60
CA LEU A 8 -12.93 1.51 4.06
C LEU A 8 -13.73 0.95 2.89
N LEU A 9 -14.12 -0.30 3.00
CA LEU A 9 -14.94 -1.03 2.04
C LEU A 9 -16.21 -1.53 2.71
N VAL A 10 -17.28 -1.60 1.94
CA VAL A 10 -18.53 -2.26 2.32
C VAL A 10 -18.65 -3.55 1.55
N GLY A 11 -18.75 -4.66 2.25
CA GLY A 11 -19.09 -5.96 1.68
C GLY A 11 -20.60 -6.16 1.69
N LEU A 12 -21.17 -6.42 0.52
CA LEU A 12 -22.59 -6.68 0.35
C LEU A 12 -22.89 -8.17 0.53
N GLY A 13 -23.71 -8.50 1.49
CA GLY A 13 -24.17 -9.87 1.69
C GLY A 13 -25.36 -10.25 0.81
N ASP A 14 -26.04 -11.33 1.22
CA ASP A 14 -27.18 -11.95 0.53
C ASP A 14 -28.54 -11.35 0.89
N GLY A 15 -28.56 -10.19 1.53
CA GLY A 15 -29.77 -9.54 2.07
C GLY A 15 -30.04 -9.85 3.55
N THR A 16 -29.21 -10.69 4.18
CA THR A 16 -29.30 -10.99 5.63
C THR A 16 -28.26 -10.25 6.46
N PHE A 17 -27.21 -9.75 5.81
CA PHE A 17 -26.14 -8.96 6.43
C PHE A 17 -25.44 -8.06 5.42
N ASN A 18 -24.77 -7.04 5.91
CA ASN A 18 -23.72 -6.29 5.23
C ASN A 18 -22.57 -6.09 6.20
N VAL A 19 -21.35 -6.06 5.71
CA VAL A 19 -20.12 -5.96 6.52
C VAL A 19 -19.29 -4.76 6.10
N VAL A 20 -18.40 -4.33 6.99
CA VAL A 20 -17.46 -3.24 6.71
C VAL A 20 -16.08 -3.65 7.21
N ALA A 21 -15.08 -3.44 6.39
CA ALA A 21 -13.68 -3.60 6.79
C ALA A 21 -12.79 -2.60 6.04
N SER A 22 -11.55 -2.49 6.47
CA SER A 22 -10.54 -1.70 5.77
C SER A 22 -9.97 -2.39 4.53
N ASP A 23 -10.18 -3.71 4.41
CA ASP A 23 -9.61 -4.55 3.36
C ASP A 23 -10.62 -5.62 2.91
N ALA A 24 -10.67 -5.91 1.61
CA ALA A 24 -11.52 -6.94 1.03
C ALA A 24 -11.19 -8.35 1.55
N MET A 25 -9.91 -8.64 1.80
CA MET A 25 -9.45 -9.93 2.32
C MET A 25 -10.10 -10.30 3.65
N ALA A 26 -10.37 -9.31 4.51
CA ALA A 26 -11.04 -9.52 5.79
C ALA A 26 -12.51 -9.99 5.64
N MET A 27 -13.11 -9.77 4.48
CA MET A 27 -14.53 -10.05 4.22
C MET A 27 -14.73 -11.19 3.21
N LEU A 28 -13.68 -11.66 2.54
CA LEU A 28 -13.77 -12.60 1.41
C LEU A 28 -14.45 -13.93 1.77
N GLN A 29 -14.35 -14.37 3.03
CA GLN A 29 -15.04 -15.58 3.49
C GLN A 29 -16.56 -15.45 3.55
N VAL A 30 -17.08 -14.22 3.51
CA VAL A 30 -18.53 -13.95 3.67
C VAL A 30 -19.13 -13.26 2.45
N THR A 31 -18.35 -12.54 1.65
CA THR A 31 -18.81 -11.91 0.41
C THR A 31 -17.65 -11.58 -0.52
N ASP A 32 -17.90 -11.62 -1.82
CA ASP A 32 -16.99 -11.20 -2.90
C ASP A 32 -17.44 -9.89 -3.58
N ARG A 33 -18.57 -9.29 -3.14
CA ARG A 33 -19.17 -8.09 -3.69
C ARG A 33 -18.89 -6.89 -2.79
N TYR A 34 -18.24 -5.87 -3.34
CA TYR A 34 -17.78 -4.72 -2.57
C TYR A 34 -18.24 -3.38 -3.14
N LEU A 35 -18.52 -2.43 -2.25
CA LEU A 35 -18.67 -1.01 -2.57
C LEU A 35 -17.49 -0.25 -1.97
N GLU A 36 -16.75 0.47 -2.80
CA GLU A 36 -15.70 1.36 -2.36
C GLU A 36 -16.30 2.69 -1.89
N LEU A 37 -15.81 3.19 -0.75
CA LEU A 37 -16.15 4.52 -0.26
C LEU A 37 -15.02 5.49 -0.58
N HIS A 38 -15.36 6.72 -0.97
CA HIS A 38 -14.40 7.80 -1.16
C HIS A 38 -14.33 8.73 0.05
N ASP A 39 -13.26 9.52 0.13
CA ASP A 39 -13.09 10.48 1.24
C ASP A 39 -14.23 11.49 1.25
N GLY A 40 -14.82 11.74 2.42
CA GLY A 40 -15.96 12.61 2.60
C GLY A 40 -17.32 11.96 2.38
N GLU A 41 -17.36 10.64 2.13
CA GLU A 41 -18.61 9.89 1.99
C GLU A 41 -19.01 9.22 3.30
N ILE A 42 -20.31 9.03 3.47
CA ILE A 42 -20.96 8.33 4.57
C ILE A 42 -21.75 7.16 3.98
N VAL A 43 -21.67 6.00 4.61
CA VAL A 43 -22.56 4.88 4.31
C VAL A 43 -23.49 4.58 5.47
N ILE A 44 -24.77 4.41 5.16
CA ILE A 44 -25.80 3.92 6.08
C ILE A 44 -26.04 2.47 5.72
N LEU A 45 -25.71 1.58 6.67
CA LEU A 45 -25.88 0.13 6.51
C LEU A 45 -27.01 -0.39 7.34
N THR A 46 -27.85 -1.19 6.72
CA THR A 46 -28.80 -2.09 7.38
C THR A 46 -28.41 -3.53 7.02
N ARG A 47 -29.18 -4.50 7.47
CA ARG A 47 -28.98 -5.90 7.04
C ARG A 47 -29.20 -6.09 5.54
N GLU A 48 -30.13 -5.32 4.97
CA GLU A 48 -30.62 -5.48 3.61
C GLU A 48 -30.04 -4.43 2.65
N THR A 49 -29.64 -3.24 3.15
CA THR A 49 -29.29 -2.10 2.30
C THR A 49 -27.97 -1.46 2.69
N ALA A 50 -27.28 -0.94 1.68
CA ALA A 50 -26.12 -0.05 1.82
C ALA A 50 -26.42 1.23 1.02
N THR A 51 -26.54 2.37 1.69
CA THR A 51 -26.81 3.66 1.07
C THR A 51 -25.66 4.61 1.28
N ILE A 52 -24.97 4.99 0.20
CA ILE A 52 -23.85 5.95 0.24
C ILE A 52 -24.41 7.37 0.09
N LYS A 53 -23.88 8.30 0.88
CA LYS A 53 -24.24 9.72 0.86
C LYS A 53 -23.01 10.61 0.94
N THR A 54 -23.15 11.81 0.39
CA THR A 54 -22.23 12.91 0.66
C THR A 54 -22.44 13.45 2.10
N LEU A 55 -21.52 14.29 2.58
CA LEU A 55 -21.69 14.99 3.86
C LEU A 55 -22.90 15.95 3.85
N ASP A 56 -23.29 16.45 2.68
CA ASP A 56 -24.45 17.32 2.48
C ASP A 56 -25.78 16.54 2.43
N GLY A 57 -25.71 15.20 2.38
CA GLY A 57 -26.85 14.30 2.46
C GLY A 57 -27.34 13.76 1.13
N ASP A 58 -26.70 14.12 0.01
CA ASP A 58 -27.05 13.60 -1.32
C ASP A 58 -26.75 12.12 -1.40
N VAL A 59 -27.69 11.34 -1.95
CA VAL A 59 -27.50 9.91 -2.17
C VAL A 59 -26.66 9.69 -3.41
N LEU A 60 -25.65 8.83 -3.28
CA LEU A 60 -24.76 8.44 -4.37
C LEU A 60 -25.08 7.00 -4.79
N GLU A 61 -25.34 6.81 -6.08
CA GLU A 61 -25.44 5.48 -6.67
C GLU A 61 -24.04 4.98 -7.06
N ARG A 62 -23.74 3.74 -6.68
CA ARG A 62 -22.47 3.08 -6.98
C ARG A 62 -22.68 1.61 -7.23
N GLU A 63 -22.15 1.14 -8.36
CA GLU A 63 -22.18 -0.27 -8.70
C GLU A 63 -21.14 -1.03 -7.86
N PRO A 64 -21.53 -2.18 -7.28
CA PRO A 64 -20.60 -3.03 -6.60
C PRO A 64 -19.65 -3.71 -7.60
N TYR A 65 -18.40 -3.89 -7.20
CA TYR A 65 -17.45 -4.69 -7.95
C TYR A 65 -17.17 -6.02 -7.24
N ILE A 66 -16.69 -7.00 -8.02
CA ILE A 66 -16.23 -8.29 -7.52
C ILE A 66 -14.72 -8.20 -7.44
N ALA A 67 -14.15 -8.45 -6.26
CA ALA A 67 -12.69 -8.52 -6.14
C ALA A 67 -12.19 -9.86 -6.73
N GLU A 68 -11.28 -9.77 -7.69
CA GLU A 68 -10.55 -10.92 -8.24
C GLU A 68 -9.42 -11.32 -7.28
N ILE A 69 -9.78 -11.84 -6.12
CA ILE A 69 -8.84 -12.33 -5.12
C ILE A 69 -8.98 -13.85 -5.06
N ASP A 70 -7.90 -14.58 -5.30
CA ASP A 70 -7.91 -16.03 -5.15
C ASP A 70 -8.01 -16.40 -3.66
N ALA A 71 -9.07 -17.12 -3.31
CA ALA A 71 -9.29 -17.58 -1.94
C ALA A 71 -8.12 -18.46 -1.43
N SER A 72 -7.40 -19.14 -2.35
CA SER A 72 -6.22 -19.94 -2.00
C SER A 72 -5.05 -19.13 -1.49
N ASP A 73 -4.92 -17.86 -1.89
CA ASP A 73 -3.85 -16.97 -1.44
C ASP A 73 -4.02 -16.54 0.02
N ILE A 74 -5.26 -16.64 0.53
CA ILE A 74 -5.61 -16.23 1.90
C ILE A 74 -5.54 -17.41 2.87
N GLU A 75 -5.51 -18.64 2.38
CA GLU A 75 -5.49 -19.80 3.24
C GLU A 75 -4.18 -19.89 4.04
N LYS A 76 -4.33 -20.01 5.34
CA LYS A 76 -3.20 -20.27 6.26
C LYS A 76 -2.55 -21.62 5.99
N GLY A 77 -3.25 -22.54 5.34
CA GLY A 77 -2.80 -23.91 5.09
C GLY A 77 -2.52 -24.65 6.39
N THR A 78 -1.42 -25.37 6.44
CA THR A 78 -0.98 -26.17 7.60
C THR A 78 -0.25 -25.35 8.68
N TYR A 79 0.00 -24.05 8.44
CA TYR A 79 0.76 -23.21 9.35
C TYR A 79 -0.08 -22.78 10.57
N ALA A 80 0.55 -22.70 11.74
CA ALA A 80 -0.10 -22.24 12.97
C ALA A 80 -0.50 -20.76 12.89
N HIS A 81 0.31 -19.94 12.20
CA HIS A 81 0.12 -18.48 12.05
C HIS A 81 0.44 -18.03 10.64
N TYR A 82 -0.24 -17.01 10.13
CA TYR A 82 0.04 -16.40 8.83
C TYR A 82 1.48 -15.89 8.72
N MET A 83 2.00 -15.23 9.74
CA MET A 83 3.39 -14.77 9.76
C MET A 83 4.39 -15.91 9.51
N LEU A 84 4.12 -17.11 10.05
CA LEU A 84 5.00 -18.27 9.83
C LEU A 84 4.93 -18.74 8.37
N LYS A 85 3.73 -18.76 7.76
CA LYS A 85 3.54 -19.02 6.34
C LYS A 85 4.33 -18.03 5.50
N GLU A 86 4.13 -16.73 5.73
CA GLU A 86 4.79 -15.64 4.99
C GLU A 86 6.32 -15.72 5.10
N MET A 87 6.85 -16.05 6.29
CA MET A 87 8.29 -16.23 6.48
C MET A 87 8.83 -17.42 5.67
N ASP A 88 8.10 -18.52 5.61
CA ASP A 88 8.49 -19.72 4.86
C ASP A 88 8.41 -19.52 3.34
N GLU A 89 7.48 -18.68 2.89
CA GLU A 89 7.29 -18.33 1.49
C GLU A 89 8.33 -17.33 0.95
N GLN A 90 9.03 -16.57 1.80
CA GLN A 90 9.97 -15.53 1.38
C GLN A 90 11.00 -15.98 0.33
N PRO A 91 11.63 -17.18 0.44
CA PRO A 91 12.58 -17.61 -0.58
C PRO A 91 11.96 -17.80 -1.98
N ALA A 92 10.69 -18.23 -2.03
CA ALA A 92 9.96 -18.36 -3.29
C ALA A 92 9.60 -16.99 -3.87
N VAL A 93 9.10 -16.09 -3.03
CA VAL A 93 8.76 -14.71 -3.41
C VAL A 93 9.98 -13.97 -3.94
N ILE A 94 11.13 -14.06 -3.26
CA ILE A 94 12.38 -13.42 -3.72
C ILE A 94 12.81 -13.99 -5.09
N ARG A 95 12.74 -15.31 -5.30
CA ARG A 95 13.04 -15.90 -6.61
C ARG A 95 12.13 -15.38 -7.72
N ASN A 96 10.83 -15.26 -7.44
CA ASN A 96 9.87 -14.72 -8.40
C ASN A 96 10.18 -13.26 -8.75
N ILE A 97 10.50 -12.43 -7.76
CA ILE A 97 10.92 -11.03 -7.98
C ILE A 97 12.17 -10.97 -8.86
N ILE A 98 13.18 -11.78 -8.57
CA ILE A 98 14.39 -11.83 -9.39
C ILE A 98 14.05 -12.21 -10.83
N GLN A 99 13.24 -13.25 -11.05
CA GLN A 99 12.83 -13.68 -12.38
C GLN A 99 12.02 -12.61 -13.13
N GLN A 100 11.21 -11.82 -12.42
CA GLN A 100 10.40 -10.76 -13.01
C GLN A 100 11.25 -9.58 -13.50
N TYR A 101 12.31 -9.24 -12.79
CA TYR A 101 13.14 -8.08 -13.09
C TYR A 101 14.49 -8.42 -13.76
N GLN A 102 14.78 -9.67 -14.01
CA GLN A 102 16.01 -10.11 -14.64
C GLN A 102 15.76 -10.54 -16.08
N ASN A 103 16.54 -10.03 -17.03
CA ASN A 103 16.50 -10.46 -18.42
C ASN A 103 17.28 -11.76 -18.65
N GLU A 104 17.25 -12.28 -19.88
CA GLU A 104 17.96 -13.52 -20.27
C GLU A 104 19.48 -13.44 -20.08
N ALA A 105 20.06 -12.24 -20.13
CA ALA A 105 21.50 -12.02 -19.91
C ALA A 105 21.88 -11.97 -18.43
N GLY A 106 20.88 -11.95 -17.53
CA GLY A 106 21.09 -11.85 -16.09
C GLY A 106 21.13 -10.41 -15.55
N ASP A 107 20.90 -9.41 -16.40
CA ASP A 107 20.85 -8.02 -16.02
C ASP A 107 19.49 -7.63 -15.45
N ILE A 108 19.47 -6.66 -14.53
CA ILE A 108 18.22 -6.11 -13.97
C ILE A 108 17.60 -5.15 -14.96
N GLU A 109 16.34 -5.43 -15.32
CA GLU A 109 15.56 -4.63 -16.25
C GLU A 109 14.52 -3.79 -15.51
N LEU A 110 14.77 -2.48 -15.47
CA LEU A 110 13.84 -1.50 -14.90
C LEU A 110 13.37 -0.57 -16.02
N THR A 111 12.16 -0.05 -15.88
CA THR A 111 11.67 0.99 -16.81
C THR A 111 12.60 2.20 -16.78
N GLU A 112 12.76 2.87 -17.93
CA GLU A 112 13.64 4.04 -18.04
C GLU A 112 13.24 5.12 -17.01
N GLY A 113 11.93 5.29 -16.74
CA GLY A 113 11.46 6.24 -15.74
C GLY A 113 11.98 5.95 -14.33
N VAL A 114 11.98 4.68 -13.89
CA VAL A 114 12.51 4.27 -12.58
C VAL A 114 14.03 4.42 -12.56
N ARG A 115 14.72 4.01 -13.63
CA ARG A 115 16.17 4.12 -13.75
C ARG A 115 16.64 5.58 -13.62
N SER A 116 15.98 6.50 -14.34
CA SER A 116 16.27 7.93 -14.30
C SER A 116 16.04 8.51 -12.91
N LEU A 117 14.91 8.19 -12.26
CA LEU A 117 14.61 8.64 -10.90
C LEU A 117 15.70 8.27 -9.90
N VAL A 118 16.18 7.03 -9.95
CA VAL A 118 17.22 6.53 -9.03
C VAL A 118 18.58 7.15 -9.33
N SER A 119 18.95 7.27 -10.61
CA SER A 119 20.27 7.80 -11.03
C SER A 119 20.46 9.29 -10.79
N GLU A 120 19.37 10.07 -10.78
CA GLU A 120 19.40 11.51 -10.53
C GLU A 120 19.37 11.90 -9.05
N ALA A 121 19.04 10.96 -8.16
CA ALA A 121 18.87 11.22 -6.75
C ALA A 121 20.20 11.52 -6.05
N ASP A 122 20.26 12.61 -5.31
CA ASP A 122 21.39 12.95 -4.44
C ASP A 122 21.22 12.41 -3.02
N ARG A 123 19.99 12.05 -2.64
CA ARG A 123 19.61 11.42 -1.37
C ARG A 123 18.30 10.67 -1.51
N ILE A 124 18.20 9.54 -0.82
CA ILE A 124 16.98 8.73 -0.76
C ILE A 124 16.35 8.87 0.62
N TYR A 125 15.04 9.13 0.67
CA TYR A 125 14.22 9.12 1.87
C TYR A 125 13.23 7.98 1.80
N ILE A 126 13.45 6.93 2.58
CA ILE A 126 12.51 5.81 2.71
C ILE A 126 11.48 6.18 3.78
N VAL A 127 10.20 6.16 3.40
CA VAL A 127 9.09 6.49 4.29
C VAL A 127 8.15 5.29 4.39
N ALA A 128 7.95 4.80 5.60
CA ALA A 128 7.17 3.59 5.84
C ALA A 128 6.61 3.51 7.26
N CYS A 129 5.77 2.54 7.53
CA CYS A 129 5.25 2.21 8.87
C CYS A 129 5.47 0.74 9.20
N GLY A 130 5.52 0.41 10.49
CA GLY A 130 5.57 -0.96 10.98
C GLY A 130 6.72 -1.79 10.42
N THR A 131 6.44 -3.00 9.97
CA THR A 131 7.44 -3.92 9.41
C THR A 131 8.08 -3.41 8.12
N SER A 132 7.36 -2.64 7.31
CA SER A 132 7.91 -1.97 6.13
C SER A 132 9.00 -0.95 6.50
N TYR A 133 8.86 -0.24 7.62
CA TYR A 133 9.91 0.62 8.14
C TYR A 133 11.17 -0.18 8.50
N HIS A 134 11.03 -1.33 9.15
CA HIS A 134 12.15 -2.20 9.47
C HIS A 134 12.83 -2.78 8.22
N ALA A 135 12.06 -3.13 7.19
CA ALA A 135 12.61 -3.49 5.88
C ALA A 135 13.42 -2.32 5.27
N GLY A 136 12.91 -1.09 5.42
CA GLY A 136 13.60 0.12 5.01
C GLY A 136 14.95 0.31 5.68
N LEU A 137 15.10 -0.03 6.97
CA LEU A 137 16.38 0.04 7.68
C LEU A 137 17.45 -0.90 7.07
N ILE A 138 17.05 -2.09 6.66
CA ILE A 138 17.93 -3.02 5.93
C ILE A 138 18.23 -2.49 4.54
N GLY A 139 17.19 -2.01 3.83
CA GLY A 139 17.30 -1.40 2.51
C GLY A 139 18.29 -0.23 2.48
N LYS A 140 18.27 0.64 3.51
CA LYS A 140 19.25 1.73 3.66
C LYS A 140 20.67 1.23 3.59
N GLN A 141 21.02 0.22 4.41
CA GLN A 141 22.38 -0.31 4.46
C GLN A 141 22.86 -0.86 3.11
N LEU A 142 21.96 -1.53 2.40
CA LEU A 142 22.24 -2.09 1.07
C LEU A 142 22.40 -0.97 0.04
N LEU A 143 21.49 -0.01 0.00
CA LEU A 143 21.53 1.12 -0.91
C LEU A 143 22.79 1.96 -0.74
N GLU A 144 23.11 2.36 0.47
CA GLU A 144 24.33 3.15 0.75
C GLU A 144 25.61 2.39 0.36
N ARG A 145 25.67 1.08 0.64
CA ARG A 145 26.84 0.26 0.29
C ARG A 145 27.02 0.09 -1.22
N VAL A 146 25.91 -0.08 -1.97
CA VAL A 146 25.98 -0.42 -3.39
C VAL A 146 25.99 0.83 -4.26
N SER A 147 25.14 1.81 -3.98
CA SER A 147 25.02 3.02 -4.79
C SER A 147 25.87 4.18 -4.33
N GLY A 148 26.30 4.19 -3.06
CA GLY A 148 26.95 5.35 -2.45
C GLY A 148 26.04 6.54 -2.20
N VAL A 149 24.71 6.42 -2.47
CA VAL A 149 23.73 7.48 -2.26
C VAL A 149 23.29 7.48 -0.81
N PRO A 150 23.44 8.60 -0.07
CA PRO A 150 22.99 8.71 1.31
C PRO A 150 21.50 8.42 1.42
N THR A 151 21.12 7.56 2.36
CA THR A 151 19.74 7.11 2.53
C THR A 151 19.28 7.31 3.97
N GLU A 152 18.10 7.87 4.15
CA GLU A 152 17.45 8.03 5.44
C GLU A 152 16.18 7.19 5.49
N VAL A 153 15.80 6.72 6.68
CA VAL A 153 14.57 5.94 6.87
C VAL A 153 13.73 6.58 7.95
N HIS A 154 12.49 6.86 7.64
CA HIS A 154 11.58 7.58 8.52
C HIS A 154 10.26 6.81 8.71
N VAL A 155 9.74 6.87 9.93
CA VAL A 155 8.37 6.46 10.20
C VAL A 155 7.43 7.51 9.62
N ALA A 156 6.45 7.09 8.80
CA ALA A 156 5.60 8.02 8.05
C ALA A 156 4.81 8.97 8.96
N SER A 157 4.31 8.48 10.10
CA SER A 157 3.59 9.32 11.08
C SER A 157 4.44 10.48 11.61
N GLU A 158 5.73 10.22 11.87
CA GLU A 158 6.64 11.24 12.36
C GLU A 158 7.11 12.18 11.25
N PHE A 159 7.40 11.63 10.07
CA PHE A 159 7.90 12.38 8.93
C PHE A 159 6.92 13.47 8.48
N GLY A 160 5.62 13.19 8.54
CA GLY A 160 4.58 14.15 8.16
C GLY A 160 4.57 15.42 9.02
N TYR A 161 4.97 15.31 10.29
CA TYR A 161 5.07 16.44 11.23
C TYR A 161 6.44 17.09 11.26
N ASN A 162 7.50 16.31 11.05
CA ASN A 162 8.90 16.74 11.23
C ASN A 162 9.72 16.37 10.00
N MET A 163 9.35 16.92 8.84
CA MET A 163 10.11 16.71 7.60
C MET A 163 11.52 17.32 7.76
N PRO A 164 12.59 16.54 7.50
CA PRO A 164 13.96 17.03 7.62
C PRO A 164 14.27 18.09 6.54
N LEU A 165 15.43 18.73 6.65
CA LEU A 165 15.95 19.56 5.57
C LEU A 165 16.27 18.68 4.38
N LEU A 166 15.65 18.97 3.24
CA LEU A 166 15.81 18.19 2.03
C LEU A 166 16.98 18.69 1.19
N THR A 167 17.57 17.79 0.44
CA THR A 167 18.59 18.09 -0.56
C THR A 167 17.99 18.66 -1.85
N GLU A 168 18.78 18.93 -2.87
CA GLU A 168 18.30 19.52 -4.12
C GLU A 168 17.51 18.51 -4.98
N LYS A 169 17.91 17.23 -4.96
CA LYS A 169 17.32 16.16 -5.75
C LYS A 169 16.92 14.95 -4.90
N PRO A 170 16.05 15.13 -3.90
CA PRO A 170 15.62 14.03 -3.05
C PRO A 170 14.74 13.06 -3.83
N LEU A 171 14.96 11.76 -3.64
CA LEU A 171 14.03 10.71 -4.06
C LEU A 171 13.33 10.14 -2.82
N PHE A 172 12.00 10.20 -2.82
CA PHE A 172 11.18 9.56 -1.79
C PHE A 172 10.80 8.16 -2.22
N VAL A 173 11.03 7.18 -1.36
CA VAL A 173 10.64 5.78 -1.58
C VAL A 173 9.65 5.39 -0.49
N PHE A 174 8.41 5.12 -0.88
CA PHE A 174 7.36 4.69 0.03
C PHE A 174 7.25 3.16 -0.01
N LEU A 175 7.34 2.52 1.16
CA LEU A 175 7.16 1.08 1.30
C LEU A 175 5.85 0.81 2.02
N SER A 176 4.95 0.07 1.39
CA SER A 176 3.67 -0.30 1.98
C SER A 176 3.20 -1.62 1.40
N GLN A 177 2.84 -2.59 2.23
CA GLN A 177 2.31 -3.87 1.75
C GLN A 177 0.95 -3.68 1.07
N SER A 178 0.02 -2.95 1.68
CA SER A 178 -1.32 -2.74 1.13
C SER A 178 -1.42 -1.57 0.13
N GLY A 179 -0.40 -0.69 0.07
CA GLY A 179 -0.50 0.58 -0.64
C GLY A 179 -1.39 1.64 0.04
N GLU A 180 -2.14 1.26 1.08
CA GLU A 180 -3.20 2.07 1.69
C GLU A 180 -2.86 2.61 3.09
N THR A 181 -1.59 2.52 3.52
CA THR A 181 -1.16 3.05 4.82
C THR A 181 -1.41 4.56 4.88
N ALA A 182 -2.33 4.99 5.74
CA ALA A 182 -2.85 6.36 5.79
C ALA A 182 -1.75 7.42 5.99
N ASP A 183 -0.81 7.17 6.91
CA ASP A 183 0.30 8.09 7.17
C ASP A 183 1.25 8.19 5.97
N SER A 184 1.59 7.07 5.35
CA SER A 184 2.43 7.05 4.13
C SER A 184 1.75 7.78 2.97
N ARG A 185 0.44 7.59 2.79
CA ARG A 185 -0.35 8.30 1.78
C ARG A 185 -0.38 9.81 2.03
N ALA A 186 -0.54 10.24 3.28
CA ALA A 186 -0.55 11.66 3.64
C ALA A 186 0.80 12.33 3.30
N VAL A 187 1.90 11.68 3.63
CA VAL A 187 3.25 12.17 3.29
C VAL A 187 3.48 12.18 1.78
N LEU A 188 3.06 11.12 1.06
CA LEU A 188 3.18 11.06 -0.41
C LEU A 188 2.44 12.21 -1.09
N VAL A 189 1.23 12.53 -0.66
CA VAL A 189 0.46 13.67 -1.19
C VAL A 189 1.19 14.99 -0.96
N GLU A 190 1.77 15.20 0.23
CA GLU A 190 2.52 16.42 0.55
C GLU A 190 3.82 16.52 -0.27
N VAL A 191 4.56 15.43 -0.39
CA VAL A 191 5.78 15.32 -1.20
C VAL A 191 5.49 15.68 -2.67
N LYS A 192 4.41 15.12 -3.23
CA LYS A 192 3.99 15.41 -4.61
C LYS A 192 3.54 16.85 -4.80
N LYS A 193 2.80 17.44 -3.84
CA LYS A 193 2.41 18.86 -3.89
C LYS A 193 3.61 19.79 -3.94
N ARG A 194 4.70 19.43 -3.28
CA ARG A 194 5.97 20.18 -3.32
C ARG A 194 6.80 19.93 -4.57
N GLY A 195 6.35 19.08 -5.49
CA GLY A 195 7.01 18.78 -6.75
C GLY A 195 8.18 17.79 -6.66
N TYR A 196 8.35 17.11 -5.53
CA TYR A 196 9.40 16.12 -5.37
C TYR A 196 9.09 14.80 -6.06
N LYS A 197 10.14 14.08 -6.41
CA LYS A 197 10.06 12.76 -7.05
C LYS A 197 9.74 11.69 -6.00
N ALA A 198 8.86 10.77 -6.36
CA ALA A 198 8.46 9.68 -5.46
C ALA A 198 8.34 8.37 -6.23
N LEU A 199 8.75 7.27 -5.59
CA LEU A 199 8.57 5.89 -6.00
C LEU A 199 7.80 5.16 -4.89
N THR A 200 6.83 4.35 -5.28
CA THR A 200 6.04 3.53 -4.34
C THR A 200 6.31 2.06 -4.62
N MET A 201 6.59 1.29 -3.58
CA MET A 201 6.71 -0.17 -3.62
C MET A 201 5.55 -0.77 -2.82
N THR A 202 4.67 -1.47 -3.51
CA THR A 202 3.48 -2.13 -2.94
C THR A 202 3.31 -3.51 -3.57
N ASN A 203 2.46 -4.33 -2.96
CA ASN A 203 1.95 -5.54 -3.61
C ASN A 203 0.99 -5.18 -4.74
#